data_dbf15f0d408474c44c41d748b72ccae7
#
_entry.id   dbf15f0d408474c44c41d748b72ccae7
#
_cell.length_a   1.000
_cell.length_b   1.000
_cell.length_c   1.000
_cell.angle_alpha   90.00
_cell.angle_beta   90.00
_cell.angle_gamma   90.00
#
_symmetry.space_group_name_H-M   'P 1'
#
loop_
_entity.id
_entity.type
_entity.pdbx_description
1 polymer ?
#
loop_
_entity_poly.entity_id
_entity_poly.type
_entity_poly.pdbx_seq_one_letter_code
_entity_poly.pdbx_strand_id
1 'polypeptide(L)'
;MCKMKTNKHGKNLSTENREIGFEGLVGLFAQTQTAMQNKAARSVDIALVVRNWLFGYYIVEFENAGAERAELYGKKLLQRLSAELKKSGLKGVSLTNLKQFRLFYEIYKEIGQTVSGQSFTSTINLEKISQTVSAKSLEASEKLTEISRALSYQSLETSEKMSEIWRMLSAEFSLSWSHYVVLLSIKSVEERRFYEIETSQNSWGIRELKRQINASLYERLALSRDQEKVRELSAKGQLVHQPEDVLKSPYVLEFLGLEEHSNYSEHDLEKAIIDKIEHFLLELGKGFLFEARQKRFSFDDDHFYVDLVFYNRLLHCYVIIDLKRGKLTHQDLGQMQMYVNYFDRYVKQDDEKPSIGILLCHSKKNELVELTLAKDTNIHASEYQLYL
;
A
#
# COMPACT_ATOMS: atom_id res chain seq x y z
N MET A 1 -61.98 15.83 -50.35
CA MET A 1 -60.99 16.85 -49.98
C MET A 1 -60.94 16.94 -48.45
N CYS A 2 -60.02 16.27 -47.80
CA CYS A 2 -59.83 16.29 -46.36
C CYS A 2 -58.39 16.70 -46.03
N LYS A 3 -58.21 17.83 -45.37
CA LYS A 3 -56.93 18.40 -45.04
C LYS A 3 -56.41 17.75 -43.75
N MET A 4 -55.32 17.00 -43.83
CA MET A 4 -54.54 16.56 -42.70
C MET A 4 -53.72 17.72 -42.12
N LYS A 5 -53.91 18.02 -40.85
CA LYS A 5 -53.09 18.91 -40.02
C LYS A 5 -51.97 18.08 -39.40
N THR A 6 -50.74 18.37 -39.75
CA THR A 6 -49.54 17.85 -39.11
C THR A 6 -49.26 18.65 -37.85
N ASN A 7 -49.27 17.99 -36.71
CA ASN A 7 -48.86 18.56 -35.42
C ASN A 7 -47.40 18.18 -35.16
N LYS A 8 -46.48 19.14 -35.32
CA LYS A 8 -45.09 19.04 -34.85
C LYS A 8 -45.07 19.47 -33.39
N HIS A 9 -44.87 18.52 -32.48
CA HIS A 9 -44.37 18.79 -31.14
C HIS A 9 -43.05 18.07 -30.96
N GLY A 10 -41.97 18.79 -31.26
CA GLY A 10 -40.63 18.44 -30.80
C GLY A 10 -40.52 18.79 -29.31
N LYS A 11 -40.55 17.80 -28.46
CA LYS A 11 -40.11 17.99 -27.07
C LYS A 11 -38.58 17.95 -27.05
N ASN A 12 -37.99 19.11 -26.86
CA ASN A 12 -36.63 19.25 -26.38
C ASN A 12 -36.56 18.68 -24.96
N LEU A 13 -35.91 17.52 -24.82
CA LEU A 13 -35.41 17.06 -23.53
C LEU A 13 -34.15 17.85 -23.20
N SER A 14 -34.35 18.98 -22.53
CA SER A 14 -33.24 19.63 -21.81
C SER A 14 -32.89 18.74 -20.61
N THR A 15 -31.70 18.13 -20.63
CA THR A 15 -31.07 17.52 -19.48
C THR A 15 -30.68 18.63 -18.50
N GLU A 16 -31.61 18.98 -17.61
CA GLU A 16 -31.30 19.80 -16.44
C GLU A 16 -30.45 18.95 -15.46
N ASN A 17 -29.15 19.21 -15.40
CA ASN A 17 -28.28 18.77 -14.31
C ASN A 17 -28.77 19.42 -13.00
N ARG A 18 -29.54 18.71 -12.18
CA ARG A 18 -29.96 19.20 -10.86
C ARG A 18 -28.82 19.05 -9.87
N GLU A 19 -28.24 20.17 -9.49
CA GLU A 19 -27.17 20.31 -8.54
C GLU A 19 -27.58 19.89 -7.11
N ILE A 20 -26.73 19.09 -6.42
CA ILE A 20 -26.92 18.76 -5.00
C ILE A 20 -26.66 19.99 -4.14
N GLY A 21 -27.64 20.40 -3.35
CA GLY A 21 -27.46 21.40 -2.32
C GLY A 21 -26.55 20.90 -1.17
N PHE A 22 -26.07 21.84 -0.36
CA PHE A 22 -25.23 21.52 0.79
C PHE A 22 -25.89 20.53 1.77
N GLU A 23 -27.21 20.64 2.00
CA GLU A 23 -27.97 19.70 2.83
C GLU A 23 -27.99 18.28 2.25
N GLY A 24 -28.08 18.17 0.92
CA GLY A 24 -27.99 16.89 0.23
C GLY A 24 -26.59 16.24 0.40
N LEU A 25 -25.53 17.05 0.37
CA LEU A 25 -24.17 16.58 0.66
C LEU A 25 -24.06 16.02 2.08
N VAL A 26 -24.56 16.72 3.10
CA VAL A 26 -24.60 16.25 4.49
C VAL A 26 -25.39 14.94 4.62
N GLY A 27 -26.54 14.85 3.90
CA GLY A 27 -27.36 13.64 3.86
C GLY A 27 -26.62 12.42 3.30
N LEU A 28 -25.81 12.59 2.23
CA LEU A 28 -24.97 11.52 1.68
C LEU A 28 -23.94 11.00 2.68
N PHE A 29 -23.31 11.91 3.43
CA PHE A 29 -22.37 11.50 4.48
C PHE A 29 -23.03 10.64 5.55
N ALA A 30 -24.21 11.05 6.03
CA ALA A 30 -24.96 10.32 7.06
C ALA A 30 -25.39 8.93 6.58
N GLN A 31 -25.91 8.82 5.35
CA GLN A 31 -26.32 7.54 4.75
C GLN A 31 -25.13 6.61 4.57
N THR A 32 -24.02 7.12 4.04
CA THR A 32 -22.77 6.34 3.87
C THR A 32 -22.26 5.82 5.20
N GLN A 33 -22.25 6.66 6.24
CA GLN A 33 -21.83 6.25 7.57
C GLN A 33 -22.69 5.08 8.10
N THR A 34 -24.01 5.18 7.99
CA THR A 34 -24.94 4.15 8.46
C THR A 34 -24.76 2.83 7.70
N ALA A 35 -24.66 2.90 6.37
CA ALA A 35 -24.48 1.70 5.53
C ALA A 35 -23.18 0.97 5.85
N MET A 36 -22.08 1.69 6.12
CA MET A 36 -20.79 1.09 6.43
C MET A 36 -20.71 0.53 7.86
N GLN A 37 -21.39 1.15 8.83
CA GLN A 37 -21.47 0.61 10.20
C GLN A 37 -22.20 -0.74 10.27
N ASN A 38 -23.23 -0.95 9.45
CA ASN A 38 -24.03 -2.18 9.45
C ASN A 38 -23.29 -3.41 8.85
N LYS A 39 -22.16 -3.21 8.15
CA LYS A 39 -21.34 -4.30 7.57
C LYS A 39 -20.15 -4.74 8.42
N ALA A 40 -20.10 -4.33 9.67
CA ALA A 40 -18.88 -4.27 10.48
C ALA A 40 -18.32 -5.58 11.05
N ALA A 41 -18.81 -6.77 10.75
CA ALA A 41 -18.36 -7.97 11.51
C ALA A 41 -17.04 -8.61 11.03
N ARG A 42 -16.52 -8.31 9.82
CA ARG A 42 -15.28 -8.95 9.29
C ARG A 42 -14.28 -8.05 8.57
N SER A 43 -14.57 -6.76 8.38
CA SER A 43 -13.62 -5.85 7.71
C SER A 43 -13.83 -4.39 8.13
N VAL A 44 -13.77 -4.13 9.43
CA VAL A 44 -13.89 -2.77 9.98
C VAL A 44 -12.90 -1.81 9.29
N ASP A 45 -11.70 -2.27 9.05
CA ASP A 45 -10.65 -1.46 8.41
C ASP A 45 -10.98 -1.13 6.96
N ILE A 46 -11.40 -2.11 6.17
CA ILE A 46 -11.76 -1.89 4.75
C ILE A 46 -13.03 -1.04 4.64
N ALA A 47 -14.02 -1.27 5.52
CA ALA A 47 -15.22 -0.44 5.54
C ALA A 47 -14.92 1.04 5.82
N LEU A 48 -13.95 1.32 6.70
CA LEU A 48 -13.48 2.67 6.95
C LEU A 48 -12.77 3.28 5.73
N VAL A 49 -11.97 2.51 5.01
CA VAL A 49 -11.28 2.95 3.80
C VAL A 49 -12.29 3.29 2.70
N VAL A 50 -13.23 2.40 2.41
CA VAL A 50 -14.30 2.62 1.42
C VAL A 50 -15.13 3.85 1.78
N ARG A 51 -15.54 3.99 3.06
CA ARG A 51 -16.25 5.18 3.55
C ARG A 51 -15.46 6.45 3.27
N ASN A 52 -14.17 6.46 3.61
CA ASN A 52 -13.33 7.64 3.49
C ASN A 52 -13.07 8.00 2.02
N TRP A 53 -12.99 7.01 1.14
CA TRP A 53 -12.91 7.22 -0.30
C TRP A 53 -14.21 7.85 -0.84
N LEU A 54 -15.39 7.33 -0.44
CA LEU A 54 -16.69 7.88 -0.80
C LEU A 54 -16.87 9.31 -0.27
N PHE A 55 -16.42 9.59 0.95
CA PHE A 55 -16.43 10.95 1.48
C PHE A 55 -15.56 11.90 0.66
N GLY A 56 -14.40 11.45 0.21
CA GLY A 56 -13.54 12.19 -0.71
C GLY A 56 -14.24 12.44 -2.06
N TYR A 57 -14.85 11.42 -2.62
CA TYR A 57 -15.67 11.51 -3.85
C TYR A 57 -16.76 12.59 -3.72
N TYR A 58 -17.57 12.55 -2.66
CA TYR A 58 -18.63 13.53 -2.46
C TYR A 58 -18.11 14.97 -2.36
N ILE A 59 -16.97 15.17 -1.71
CA ILE A 59 -16.34 16.49 -1.60
C ILE A 59 -15.92 17.00 -2.99
N VAL A 60 -15.19 16.17 -3.75
CA VAL A 60 -14.65 16.57 -5.06
C VAL A 60 -15.78 16.80 -6.08
N GLU A 61 -16.78 15.91 -6.12
CA GLU A 61 -17.92 16.10 -7.02
C GLU A 61 -18.73 17.35 -6.66
N PHE A 62 -18.90 17.64 -5.37
CA PHE A 62 -19.55 18.86 -4.94
C PHE A 62 -18.74 20.12 -5.35
N GLU A 63 -17.42 20.07 -5.26
CA GLU A 63 -16.53 21.16 -5.70
C GLU A 63 -16.60 21.37 -7.23
N ASN A 64 -16.73 20.29 -8.00
CA ASN A 64 -16.77 20.31 -9.46
C ASN A 64 -18.13 20.73 -10.05
N ALA A 65 -19.20 20.58 -9.28
CA ALA A 65 -20.57 20.75 -9.76
C ALA A 65 -21.01 22.21 -10.07
N GLY A 66 -20.14 23.21 -9.94
CA GLY A 66 -20.44 24.57 -10.38
C GLY A 66 -19.48 25.64 -9.90
N ALA A 67 -19.15 26.60 -10.78
CA ALA A 67 -18.28 27.73 -10.50
C ALA A 67 -18.83 28.65 -9.38
N GLU A 68 -20.15 28.83 -9.28
CA GLU A 68 -20.80 29.59 -8.21
C GLU A 68 -20.58 29.01 -6.81
N ARG A 69 -20.39 27.69 -6.71
CA ARG A 69 -20.14 27.00 -5.44
C ARG A 69 -18.70 27.15 -4.97
N ALA A 70 -17.75 27.19 -5.89
CA ALA A 70 -16.35 27.44 -5.58
C ALA A 70 -16.18 28.85 -5.01
N GLU A 71 -16.93 29.85 -5.48
CA GLU A 71 -16.94 31.22 -4.94
C GLU A 71 -17.66 31.31 -3.59
N LEU A 72 -18.82 30.67 -3.45
CA LEU A 72 -19.64 30.71 -2.22
C LEU A 72 -19.01 29.97 -1.04
N TYR A 73 -18.34 28.85 -1.29
CA TYR A 73 -17.81 27.99 -0.23
C TYR A 73 -16.28 27.95 -0.14
N GLY A 74 -15.56 28.13 -1.23
CA GLY A 74 -14.12 28.30 -1.31
C GLY A 74 -13.31 27.61 -0.20
N LYS A 75 -12.34 28.35 0.37
CA LYS A 75 -11.49 27.86 1.47
C LYS A 75 -12.24 27.44 2.75
N LYS A 76 -13.53 27.82 2.92
CA LYS A 76 -14.34 27.54 4.11
C LYS A 76 -15.26 26.32 3.97
N LEU A 77 -15.38 25.70 2.78
CA LEU A 77 -16.26 24.54 2.56
C LEU A 77 -16.01 23.42 3.56
N LEU A 78 -14.78 22.94 3.63
CA LEU A 78 -14.43 21.82 4.51
C LEU A 78 -14.62 22.15 5.99
N GLN A 79 -14.41 23.41 6.38
CA GLN A 79 -14.64 23.86 7.76
C GLN A 79 -16.14 23.80 8.11
N ARG A 80 -17.01 24.34 7.24
CA ARG A 80 -18.48 24.31 7.41
C ARG A 80 -18.98 22.86 7.39
N LEU A 81 -18.53 22.05 6.43
CA LEU A 81 -18.90 20.63 6.32
C LEU A 81 -18.50 19.88 7.61
N SER A 82 -17.28 20.08 8.12
CA SER A 82 -16.85 19.47 9.38
C SER A 82 -17.74 19.86 10.55
N ALA A 83 -18.17 21.14 10.63
CA ALA A 83 -19.03 21.61 11.69
C ALA A 83 -20.43 20.99 11.62
N GLU A 84 -21.05 20.95 10.43
CA GLU A 84 -22.39 20.38 10.24
C GLU A 84 -22.41 18.85 10.44
N LEU A 85 -21.41 18.14 9.92
CA LEU A 85 -21.30 16.68 10.13
C LEU A 85 -21.13 16.31 11.61
N LYS A 86 -20.39 17.14 12.38
CA LYS A 86 -20.27 16.95 13.83
C LYS A 86 -21.59 17.22 14.57
N LYS A 87 -22.34 18.25 14.19
CA LYS A 87 -23.67 18.52 14.73
C LYS A 87 -24.64 17.35 14.47
N SER A 88 -24.52 16.71 13.32
CA SER A 88 -25.28 15.50 12.97
C SER A 88 -24.81 14.24 13.69
N GLY A 89 -23.82 14.33 14.60
CA GLY A 89 -23.34 13.21 15.39
C GLY A 89 -22.31 12.31 14.69
N LEU A 90 -21.83 12.66 13.46
CA LEU A 90 -20.84 11.87 12.76
C LEU A 90 -19.46 12.02 13.43
N LYS A 91 -18.80 10.88 13.65
CA LYS A 91 -17.45 10.82 14.21
C LYS A 91 -16.40 10.67 13.10
N GLY A 92 -15.18 11.18 13.36
CA GLY A 92 -14.06 11.04 12.43
C GLY A 92 -14.10 12.01 11.24
N VAL A 93 -14.88 13.11 11.31
CA VAL A 93 -15.06 14.12 10.26
C VAL A 93 -14.41 15.47 10.59
N SER A 94 -13.22 15.42 11.19
CA SER A 94 -12.44 16.64 11.44
C SER A 94 -11.99 17.29 10.12
N LEU A 95 -11.67 18.57 10.15
CA LEU A 95 -11.14 19.29 8.98
C LEU A 95 -9.92 18.57 8.37
N THR A 96 -9.02 18.07 9.22
CA THR A 96 -7.85 17.31 8.79
C THR A 96 -8.25 16.02 8.06
N ASN A 97 -9.20 15.27 8.63
CA ASN A 97 -9.67 14.03 8.01
C ASN A 97 -10.39 14.31 6.68
N LEU A 98 -11.23 15.34 6.58
CA LEU A 98 -11.89 15.71 5.33
C LEU A 98 -10.88 16.08 4.23
N LYS A 99 -9.80 16.77 4.58
CA LYS A 99 -8.68 17.03 3.64
C LYS A 99 -8.00 15.74 3.18
N GLN A 100 -7.78 14.80 4.11
CA GLN A 100 -7.19 13.49 3.77
C GLN A 100 -8.13 12.66 2.91
N PHE A 101 -9.45 12.65 3.17
CA PHE A 101 -10.43 11.95 2.34
C PHE A 101 -10.47 12.50 0.91
N ARG A 102 -10.46 13.83 0.76
CA ARG A 102 -10.39 14.49 -0.54
C ARG A 102 -9.13 14.08 -1.30
N LEU A 103 -7.95 14.19 -0.66
CA LEU A 103 -6.68 13.79 -1.25
C LEU A 103 -6.66 12.29 -1.61
N PHE A 104 -7.22 11.45 -0.74
CA PHE A 104 -7.31 10.01 -0.97
C PHE A 104 -8.13 9.69 -2.22
N TYR A 105 -9.28 10.31 -2.39
CA TYR A 105 -10.06 10.15 -3.61
C TYR A 105 -9.30 10.67 -4.85
N GLU A 106 -8.69 11.85 -4.79
CA GLU A 106 -7.93 12.42 -5.92
C GLU A 106 -6.79 11.49 -6.39
N ILE A 107 -6.12 10.82 -5.46
CA ILE A 107 -5.03 9.88 -5.75
C ILE A 107 -5.55 8.55 -6.29
N TYR A 108 -6.63 8.03 -5.72
CA TYR A 108 -7.18 6.71 -6.04
C TYR A 108 -8.48 6.77 -6.87
N LYS A 109 -8.70 7.87 -7.61
CA LYS A 109 -9.91 8.06 -8.43
C LYS A 109 -10.07 7.04 -9.55
N GLU A 110 -8.95 6.51 -10.07
CA GLU A 110 -8.95 5.50 -11.14
C GLU A 110 -9.63 4.20 -10.71
N ILE A 111 -9.60 3.86 -9.42
CA ILE A 111 -10.36 2.73 -8.87
C ILE A 111 -11.86 2.90 -9.18
N GLY A 112 -12.39 4.11 -9.00
CA GLY A 112 -13.78 4.40 -9.37
C GLY A 112 -14.07 4.28 -10.87
N GLN A 113 -13.10 4.59 -11.73
CA GLN A 113 -13.25 4.48 -13.19
C GLN A 113 -13.19 3.02 -13.67
N THR A 114 -12.35 2.18 -13.08
CA THR A 114 -12.28 0.74 -13.38
C THR A 114 -13.58 0.04 -12.97
N VAL A 115 -14.17 0.48 -11.87
CA VAL A 115 -15.45 0.01 -11.36
C VAL A 115 -16.62 0.58 -12.17
N SER A 116 -16.44 1.74 -12.82
CA SER A 116 -17.53 2.52 -13.46
C SER A 116 -17.63 2.33 -14.97
N GLY A 117 -17.09 1.25 -15.54
CA GLY A 117 -17.22 0.95 -16.98
C GLY A 117 -18.62 1.15 -17.59
N GLN A 118 -19.66 1.38 -16.78
CA GLN A 118 -21.01 1.81 -17.20
C GLN A 118 -21.94 2.38 -16.10
N SER A 119 -21.59 2.39 -14.79
CA SER A 119 -22.65 2.52 -13.79
C SER A 119 -22.40 3.45 -12.59
N PHE A 120 -21.18 3.91 -12.31
CA PHE A 120 -20.95 4.61 -11.04
C PHE A 120 -21.63 6.00 -10.98
N THR A 121 -21.47 6.79 -12.01
CA THR A 121 -22.13 8.12 -12.14
C THR A 121 -23.65 8.02 -12.32
N SER A 122 -24.16 6.95 -12.94
CA SER A 122 -25.59 6.72 -13.06
C SER A 122 -26.21 6.06 -11.83
N THR A 123 -25.41 5.38 -11.02
CA THR A 123 -25.88 4.66 -9.82
C THR A 123 -25.95 5.57 -8.59
N ILE A 124 -25.02 6.54 -8.46
CA ILE A 124 -25.14 7.63 -7.50
C ILE A 124 -25.78 8.81 -8.25
N ASN A 125 -27.04 8.67 -8.62
CA ASN A 125 -27.78 9.78 -9.17
C ASN A 125 -28.14 10.74 -8.02
N LEU A 126 -27.28 11.71 -7.82
CA LEU A 126 -27.39 12.78 -6.84
C LEU A 126 -28.69 13.61 -7.05
N GLU A 127 -29.29 13.49 -8.23
CA GLU A 127 -30.56 14.19 -8.58
C GLU A 127 -31.80 13.66 -7.86
N LYS A 128 -31.86 12.35 -7.58
CA LYS A 128 -33.07 11.76 -6.95
C LYS A 128 -33.20 12.05 -5.46
N ILE A 129 -32.09 12.33 -4.76
CA ILE A 129 -32.10 12.58 -3.30
C ILE A 129 -32.65 14.00 -2.99
N SER A 130 -32.49 14.94 -3.90
CA SER A 130 -32.95 16.34 -3.74
C SER A 130 -34.47 16.51 -3.87
N GLN A 131 -35.18 15.62 -4.60
CA GLN A 131 -36.62 15.78 -4.87
C GLN A 131 -37.53 15.49 -3.66
N THR A 132 -37.05 14.71 -2.69
CA THR A 132 -37.89 14.28 -1.54
C THR A 132 -38.03 15.35 -0.46
N VAL A 133 -37.16 16.37 -0.46
CA VAL A 133 -37.12 17.40 0.61
C VAL A 133 -37.85 18.69 0.23
N SER A 134 -38.16 18.93 -1.06
CA SER A 134 -38.77 20.19 -1.54
C SER A 134 -40.27 20.19 -1.62
N ALA A 135 -40.97 19.08 -1.38
CA ALA A 135 -42.42 19.07 -1.39
C ALA A 135 -42.97 19.43 0.00
N LYS A 136 -42.91 20.72 0.34
CA LYS A 136 -43.70 21.28 1.44
C LYS A 136 -45.14 21.49 1.00
N SER A 137 -45.97 21.00 1.88
CA SER A 137 -47.32 21.42 2.22
C SER A 137 -48.51 20.65 1.61
N LEU A 138 -49.27 20.15 2.57
CA LEU A 138 -50.72 19.99 2.65
C LEU A 138 -51.40 18.88 1.82
N GLU A 139 -51.60 17.80 2.50
CA GLU A 139 -52.90 17.14 2.78
C GLU A 139 -52.61 15.78 3.40
N ALA A 140 -52.95 15.69 4.66
CA ALA A 140 -52.43 14.70 5.57
C ALA A 140 -53.35 13.49 5.62
N SER A 141 -52.81 12.33 5.50
CA SER A 141 -53.24 11.01 5.96
C SER A 141 -53.08 9.88 4.94
N GLU A 142 -53.58 9.98 3.73
CA GLU A 142 -53.41 8.94 2.70
C GLU A 142 -52.06 9.05 1.99
N LYS A 143 -51.54 10.28 1.81
CA LYS A 143 -50.22 10.53 1.25
C LYS A 143 -49.06 10.09 2.17
N LEU A 144 -49.26 10.04 3.49
CA LEU A 144 -48.24 9.55 4.43
C LEU A 144 -47.92 8.07 4.23
N THR A 145 -48.89 7.25 3.84
CA THR A 145 -48.67 5.82 3.56
C THR A 145 -47.97 5.59 2.23
N GLU A 146 -48.28 6.40 1.19
CA GLU A 146 -47.58 6.36 -0.09
C GLU A 146 -46.16 6.93 -0.01
N ILE A 147 -45.99 8.04 0.71
CA ILE A 147 -44.66 8.62 0.99
C ILE A 147 -43.82 7.66 1.83
N SER A 148 -44.38 6.99 2.83
CA SER A 148 -43.70 5.97 3.63
C SER A 148 -43.33 4.76 2.80
N ARG A 149 -44.15 4.30 1.85
CA ARG A 149 -43.79 3.23 0.89
C ARG A 149 -42.75 3.70 -0.11
N ALA A 150 -42.88 4.90 -0.67
CA ALA A 150 -41.88 5.45 -1.59
C ALA A 150 -40.52 5.65 -0.92
N LEU A 151 -40.49 6.13 0.34
CA LEU A 151 -39.26 6.25 1.15
C LEU A 151 -38.67 4.88 1.48
N SER A 152 -39.49 3.85 1.76
CA SER A 152 -39.02 2.49 2.00
C SER A 152 -38.44 1.85 0.73
N TYR A 153 -39.11 2.03 -0.42
CA TYR A 153 -38.58 1.56 -1.72
C TYR A 153 -37.29 2.30 -2.11
N GLN A 154 -37.21 3.62 -1.97
CA GLN A 154 -35.99 4.41 -2.22
C GLN A 154 -34.86 4.04 -1.24
N SER A 155 -35.17 3.76 0.03
CA SER A 155 -34.17 3.34 1.01
C SER A 155 -33.63 1.94 0.72
N LEU A 156 -34.47 1.01 0.23
CA LEU A 156 -34.06 -0.33 -0.20
C LEU A 156 -33.19 -0.28 -1.44
N GLU A 157 -33.60 0.46 -2.48
CA GLU A 157 -32.81 0.63 -3.71
C GLU A 157 -31.48 1.33 -3.44
N THR A 158 -31.45 2.33 -2.56
CA THR A 158 -30.22 3.00 -2.11
C THR A 158 -29.34 2.05 -1.31
N SER A 159 -29.92 1.18 -0.47
CA SER A 159 -29.20 0.18 0.31
C SER A 159 -28.57 -0.90 -0.57
N GLU A 160 -29.26 -1.38 -1.59
CA GLU A 160 -28.75 -2.37 -2.55
C GLU A 160 -27.61 -1.78 -3.39
N LYS A 161 -27.81 -0.59 -3.94
CA LYS A 161 -26.79 0.13 -4.71
C LYS A 161 -25.54 0.43 -3.87
N MET A 162 -25.72 0.89 -2.62
CA MET A 162 -24.61 1.12 -1.71
C MET A 162 -23.89 -0.18 -1.36
N SER A 163 -24.62 -1.30 -1.27
CA SER A 163 -24.06 -2.63 -1.06
C SER A 163 -23.20 -3.08 -2.24
N GLU A 164 -23.64 -2.80 -3.46
CA GLU A 164 -22.89 -3.11 -4.68
C GLU A 164 -21.61 -2.27 -4.80
N ILE A 165 -21.71 -0.97 -4.61
CA ILE A 165 -20.57 -0.04 -4.58
C ILE A 165 -19.54 -0.49 -3.52
N TRP A 166 -20.03 -0.84 -2.32
CA TRP A 166 -19.15 -1.33 -1.26
C TRP A 166 -18.42 -2.62 -1.68
N ARG A 167 -19.13 -3.56 -2.29
CA ARG A 167 -18.55 -4.83 -2.74
C ARG A 167 -17.45 -4.60 -3.77
N MET A 168 -17.69 -3.71 -4.73
CA MET A 168 -16.73 -3.37 -5.76
C MET A 168 -15.48 -2.66 -5.17
N LEU A 169 -15.68 -1.59 -4.41
CA LEU A 169 -14.57 -0.85 -3.80
C LEU A 169 -13.81 -1.66 -2.76
N SER A 170 -14.47 -2.54 -2.01
CA SER A 170 -13.80 -3.39 -1.01
C SER A 170 -12.89 -4.45 -1.61
N ALA A 171 -13.03 -4.78 -2.89
CA ALA A 171 -12.13 -5.68 -3.60
C ALA A 171 -10.82 -4.98 -4.00
N GLU A 172 -10.84 -3.66 -4.15
CA GLU A 172 -9.69 -2.87 -4.59
C GLU A 172 -8.79 -2.45 -3.42
N PHE A 173 -9.34 -2.32 -2.21
CA PHE A 173 -8.58 -1.89 -1.04
C PHE A 173 -8.20 -3.08 -0.16
N SER A 174 -6.90 -3.23 0.13
CA SER A 174 -6.34 -4.34 0.91
C SER A 174 -5.78 -3.93 2.27
N LEU A 175 -5.60 -2.64 2.53
CA LEU A 175 -4.94 -2.10 3.71
C LEU A 175 -5.91 -1.31 4.60
N SER A 176 -5.54 -1.09 5.86
CA SER A 176 -6.31 -0.24 6.77
C SER A 176 -6.16 1.25 6.43
N TRP A 177 -7.09 2.08 6.91
CA TRP A 177 -7.04 3.53 6.71
C TRP A 177 -5.73 4.15 7.18
N SER A 178 -5.18 3.67 8.29
CA SER A 178 -3.91 4.20 8.81
C SER A 178 -2.72 3.95 7.89
N HIS A 179 -2.71 2.83 7.16
CA HIS A 179 -1.71 2.58 6.12
C HIS A 179 -1.88 3.56 4.95
N TYR A 180 -3.12 3.75 4.47
CA TYR A 180 -3.36 4.71 3.39
C TYR A 180 -2.95 6.14 3.77
N VAL A 181 -3.19 6.57 5.01
CA VAL A 181 -2.71 7.89 5.49
C VAL A 181 -1.19 8.03 5.38
N VAL A 182 -0.44 6.97 5.65
CA VAL A 182 1.02 6.96 5.46
C VAL A 182 1.36 7.02 3.96
N LEU A 183 0.71 6.20 3.14
CA LEU A 183 0.95 6.14 1.69
C LEU A 183 0.61 7.47 0.98
N LEU A 184 -0.35 8.24 1.48
CA LEU A 184 -0.69 9.57 0.94
C LEU A 184 0.46 10.59 1.04
N SER A 185 1.47 10.35 1.88
CA SER A 185 2.65 11.22 1.96
C SER A 185 3.64 11.01 0.80
N ILE A 186 3.55 9.86 0.11
CA ILE A 186 4.43 9.51 -1.01
C ILE A 186 3.90 10.16 -2.29
N LYS A 187 4.72 10.98 -2.93
CA LYS A 187 4.34 11.73 -4.13
C LYS A 187 4.39 10.88 -5.40
N SER A 188 5.42 10.04 -5.54
CA SER A 188 5.55 9.15 -6.70
C SER A 188 4.43 8.10 -6.67
N VAL A 189 3.77 7.93 -7.82
CA VAL A 189 2.72 6.92 -8.01
C VAL A 189 3.32 5.51 -7.95
N GLU A 190 4.46 5.34 -8.61
CA GLU A 190 5.18 4.07 -8.70
C GLU A 190 5.65 3.60 -7.33
N GLU A 191 6.30 4.47 -6.57
CA GLU A 191 6.78 4.20 -5.22
C GLU A 191 5.62 3.88 -4.27
N ARG A 192 4.56 4.69 -4.28
CA ARG A 192 3.38 4.46 -3.44
C ARG A 192 2.73 3.11 -3.73
N ARG A 193 2.57 2.74 -5.01
CA ARG A 193 2.01 1.46 -5.42
C ARG A 193 2.88 0.29 -4.98
N PHE A 194 4.20 0.44 -5.08
CA PHE A 194 5.14 -0.54 -4.54
C PHE A 194 4.92 -0.79 -3.05
N TYR A 195 4.91 0.28 -2.22
CA TYR A 195 4.71 0.13 -0.78
C TYR A 195 3.32 -0.40 -0.42
N GLU A 196 2.29 -0.08 -1.20
CA GLU A 196 0.95 -0.63 -1.02
C GLU A 196 0.95 -2.16 -1.22
N ILE A 197 1.54 -2.63 -2.31
CA ILE A 197 1.66 -4.06 -2.63
C ILE A 197 2.51 -4.79 -1.57
N GLU A 198 3.69 -4.28 -1.25
CA GLU A 198 4.58 -4.89 -0.27
C GLU A 198 3.95 -4.97 1.13
N THR A 199 3.28 -3.90 1.56
CA THR A 199 2.57 -3.88 2.84
C THR A 199 1.49 -4.95 2.90
N SER A 200 0.73 -5.12 1.83
CA SER A 200 -0.33 -6.13 1.73
C SER A 200 0.23 -7.55 1.71
N GLN A 201 1.23 -7.82 0.87
CA GLN A 201 1.81 -9.15 0.70
C GLN A 201 2.59 -9.65 1.91
N ASN A 202 3.31 -8.73 2.59
CA ASN A 202 4.13 -9.07 3.75
C ASN A 202 3.42 -8.79 5.08
N SER A 203 2.14 -8.35 5.03
CA SER A 203 1.36 -8.00 6.23
C SER A 203 2.07 -7.02 7.16
N TRP A 204 2.73 -6.01 6.59
CA TRP A 204 3.43 -5.01 7.39
C TRP A 204 2.46 -4.20 8.25
N GLY A 205 2.82 -4.01 9.52
CA GLY A 205 2.16 -3.02 10.37
C GLY A 205 2.61 -1.60 10.01
N ILE A 206 1.90 -0.61 10.53
CA ILE A 206 2.19 0.82 10.26
C ILE A 206 3.63 1.21 10.60
N ARG A 207 4.19 0.65 11.67
CA ARG A 207 5.57 0.92 12.10
C ARG A 207 6.56 0.41 11.07
N GLU A 208 6.36 -0.81 10.59
CA GLU A 208 7.21 -1.41 9.58
C GLU A 208 7.09 -0.70 8.22
N LEU A 209 5.86 -0.36 7.78
CA LEU A 209 5.67 0.43 6.57
C LEU A 209 6.45 1.76 6.64
N LYS A 210 6.34 2.50 7.74
CA LYS A 210 7.08 3.75 7.93
C LYS A 210 8.59 3.53 7.93
N ARG A 211 9.06 2.46 8.57
CA ARG A 211 10.48 2.09 8.58
C ARG A 211 10.98 1.83 7.16
N GLN A 212 10.27 1.04 6.38
CA GLN A 212 10.68 0.70 5.01
C GLN A 212 10.67 1.93 4.07
N ILE A 213 9.72 2.85 4.25
CA ILE A 213 9.71 4.13 3.53
C ILE A 213 10.92 4.98 3.93
N ASN A 214 11.19 5.13 5.23
CA ASN A 214 12.31 5.92 5.73
C ASN A 214 13.66 5.33 5.34
N ALA A 215 13.75 4.00 5.27
CA ALA A 215 14.92 3.27 4.79
C ALA A 215 15.03 3.25 3.25
N SER A 216 14.16 3.97 2.54
CA SER A 216 14.18 4.08 1.08
C SER A 216 14.23 2.72 0.36
N LEU A 217 13.41 1.76 0.82
CA LEU A 217 13.45 0.39 0.28
C LEU A 217 13.23 0.38 -1.23
N TYR A 218 12.27 1.16 -1.75
CA TYR A 218 11.97 1.23 -3.17
C TYR A 218 13.19 1.66 -3.97
N GLU A 219 13.87 2.73 -3.56
CA GLU A 219 15.06 3.25 -4.23
C GLU A 219 16.22 2.25 -4.17
N ARG A 220 16.45 1.63 -3.02
CA ARG A 220 17.51 0.61 -2.86
C ARG A 220 17.31 -0.61 -3.76
N LEU A 221 16.06 -1.01 -3.99
CA LEU A 221 15.72 -2.09 -4.92
C LEU A 221 15.77 -1.63 -6.38
N ALA A 222 15.44 -0.35 -6.65
CA ALA A 222 15.45 0.20 -8.00
C ALA A 222 16.86 0.47 -8.53
N LEU A 223 17.80 0.86 -7.67
CA LEU A 223 19.18 1.20 -8.05
C LEU A 223 19.96 0.04 -8.71
N SER A 224 19.60 -1.19 -8.38
CA SER A 224 20.24 -2.41 -8.92
C SER A 224 19.53 -2.95 -10.17
N ARG A 225 18.53 -2.24 -10.74
CA ARG A 225 17.64 -2.76 -11.75
C ARG A 225 17.56 -1.84 -12.98
N ASP A 226 17.29 -2.44 -14.14
CA ASP A 226 16.94 -1.70 -15.35
C ASP A 226 15.54 -1.10 -15.28
N GLN A 227 15.20 -0.19 -16.19
CA GLN A 227 13.91 0.52 -16.18
C GLN A 227 12.69 -0.41 -16.29
N GLU A 228 12.81 -1.54 -16.98
CA GLU A 228 11.71 -2.49 -17.14
C GLU A 228 11.43 -3.21 -15.81
N LYS A 229 12.49 -3.67 -15.14
CA LYS A 229 12.40 -4.29 -13.81
C LYS A 229 11.92 -3.30 -12.72
N VAL A 230 12.25 -2.01 -12.84
CA VAL A 230 11.71 -0.97 -11.94
C VAL A 230 10.20 -0.80 -12.15
N ARG A 231 9.71 -0.81 -13.40
CA ARG A 231 8.27 -0.78 -13.67
C ARG A 231 7.56 -2.02 -13.14
N GLU A 232 8.18 -3.19 -13.29
CA GLU A 232 7.64 -4.43 -12.73
C GLU A 232 7.59 -4.38 -11.20
N LEU A 233 8.63 -3.85 -10.55
CA LEU A 233 8.68 -3.62 -9.10
C LEU A 233 7.48 -2.79 -8.63
N SER A 234 7.16 -1.71 -9.34
CA SER A 234 6.02 -0.85 -9.02
C SER A 234 4.66 -1.51 -9.28
N ALA A 235 4.59 -2.40 -10.25
CA ALA A 235 3.33 -3.06 -10.65
C ALA A 235 3.01 -4.33 -9.85
N LYS A 236 4.04 -5.08 -9.40
CA LYS A 236 3.88 -6.42 -8.80
C LYS A 236 4.53 -6.54 -7.42
N GLY A 237 5.26 -5.51 -6.97
CA GLY A 237 6.11 -5.58 -5.79
C GLY A 237 7.41 -6.34 -6.08
N GLN A 238 8.16 -6.66 -5.02
CA GLN A 238 9.39 -7.44 -5.15
C GLN A 238 9.08 -8.89 -5.53
N LEU A 239 9.48 -9.28 -6.73
CA LEU A 239 9.50 -10.67 -7.18
C LEU A 239 10.89 -11.25 -6.90
N VAL A 240 10.94 -12.52 -6.49
CA VAL A 240 12.17 -13.23 -6.16
C VAL A 240 12.27 -14.46 -7.06
N HIS A 241 13.08 -14.35 -8.12
CA HIS A 241 13.29 -15.41 -9.11
C HIS A 241 14.75 -15.79 -9.24
N GLN A 242 15.66 -14.87 -8.96
CA GLN A 242 17.11 -15.04 -9.09
C GLN A 242 17.85 -14.41 -7.88
N PRO A 243 19.12 -14.79 -7.63
CA PRO A 243 19.87 -14.32 -6.46
C PRO A 243 19.90 -12.80 -6.30
N GLU A 244 20.01 -12.06 -7.39
CA GLU A 244 20.09 -10.59 -7.39
C GLU A 244 18.82 -9.95 -6.86
N ASP A 245 17.66 -10.63 -6.92
CA ASP A 245 16.39 -10.09 -6.48
C ASP A 245 16.29 -9.97 -4.94
N VAL A 246 17.11 -10.71 -4.21
CA VAL A 246 17.16 -10.66 -2.74
C VAL A 246 18.25 -9.74 -2.20
N LEU A 247 19.13 -9.24 -3.08
CA LEU A 247 20.22 -8.36 -2.67
C LEU A 247 19.75 -6.93 -2.48
N LYS A 248 20.33 -6.27 -1.50
CA LYS A 248 20.14 -4.85 -1.21
C LYS A 248 21.50 -4.17 -1.04
N SER A 249 21.60 -2.92 -1.40
CA SER A 249 22.80 -2.13 -1.16
C SER A 249 22.42 -0.66 -0.94
N PRO A 250 22.63 -0.15 0.27
CA PRO A 250 23.05 -0.87 1.47
C PRO A 250 21.92 -1.67 2.14
N TYR A 251 22.26 -2.58 3.05
CA TYR A 251 21.33 -3.08 4.07
C TYR A 251 21.22 -2.05 5.19
N VAL A 252 20.01 -1.80 5.69
CA VAL A 252 19.77 -0.79 6.73
C VAL A 252 19.47 -1.49 8.06
N LEU A 253 20.41 -1.41 8.99
CA LEU A 253 20.44 -2.15 10.25
C LEU A 253 20.27 -1.24 11.48
N GLU A 254 19.59 -0.11 11.36
CA GLU A 254 19.35 0.89 12.41
C GLU A 254 18.68 0.31 13.67
N PHE A 255 17.89 -0.74 13.47
CA PHE A 255 17.18 -1.41 14.55
C PHE A 255 18.12 -2.14 15.53
N LEU A 256 19.38 -2.38 15.16
CA LEU A 256 20.38 -3.00 16.05
C LEU A 256 20.74 -2.08 17.23
N GLY A 257 20.58 -0.77 17.07
CA GLY A 257 20.94 0.22 18.10
C GLY A 257 22.44 0.33 18.34
N LEU A 258 23.27 -0.09 17.39
CA LEU A 258 24.71 0.09 17.40
C LEU A 258 25.05 1.48 16.85
N GLU A 259 25.93 2.21 17.54
CA GLU A 259 26.39 3.50 17.05
C GLU A 259 27.49 3.31 15.99
N GLU A 260 27.46 4.07 14.91
CA GLU A 260 28.39 3.95 13.78
C GLU A 260 29.86 4.12 14.18
N HIS A 261 30.12 4.92 15.20
CA HIS A 261 31.47 5.20 15.70
C HIS A 261 31.85 4.41 16.97
N SER A 262 30.97 3.52 17.43
CA SER A 262 31.28 2.71 18.61
C SER A 262 32.30 1.60 18.30
N ASN A 263 33.08 1.20 19.30
CA ASN A 263 34.04 0.09 19.20
C ASN A 263 33.33 -1.29 19.34
N TYR A 264 32.31 -1.58 18.51
CA TYR A 264 31.73 -2.91 18.46
C TYR A 264 32.60 -3.87 17.64
N SER A 265 32.62 -5.15 18.01
CA SER A 265 33.27 -6.21 17.25
C SER A 265 32.30 -6.85 16.23
N GLU A 266 32.84 -7.70 15.34
CA GLU A 266 31.97 -8.54 14.46
C GLU A 266 31.07 -9.45 15.27
N HIS A 267 31.58 -9.96 16.40
CA HIS A 267 30.77 -10.74 17.33
C HIS A 267 29.61 -9.92 17.98
N ASP A 268 29.84 -8.65 18.32
CA ASP A 268 28.77 -7.79 18.84
C ASP A 268 27.71 -7.50 17.77
N LEU A 269 28.13 -7.30 16.53
CA LEU A 269 27.22 -7.14 15.38
C LEU A 269 26.38 -8.40 15.17
N GLU A 270 27.03 -9.57 15.15
CA GLU A 270 26.35 -10.86 15.03
C GLU A 270 25.33 -11.07 16.16
N LYS A 271 25.75 -10.82 17.41
CA LYS A 271 24.89 -10.95 18.58
C LYS A 271 23.68 -10.01 18.49
N ALA A 272 23.89 -8.75 18.12
CA ALA A 272 22.81 -7.79 17.96
C ALA A 272 21.81 -8.21 16.86
N ILE A 273 22.30 -8.79 15.74
CA ILE A 273 21.45 -9.37 14.70
C ILE A 273 20.62 -10.53 15.25
N ILE A 274 21.20 -11.43 16.00
CA ILE A 274 20.47 -12.56 16.59
C ILE A 274 19.44 -12.09 17.61
N ASP A 275 19.79 -11.12 18.45
CA ASP A 275 18.87 -10.54 19.44
C ASP A 275 17.68 -9.80 18.76
N LYS A 276 17.82 -9.41 17.50
CA LYS A 276 16.82 -8.72 16.68
C LYS A 276 16.51 -9.48 15.37
N ILE A 277 16.59 -10.80 15.40
CA ILE A 277 16.49 -11.63 14.20
C ILE A 277 15.19 -11.40 13.40
N GLU A 278 14.09 -11.12 14.07
CA GLU A 278 12.83 -10.80 13.41
C GLU A 278 12.91 -9.54 12.53
N HIS A 279 13.61 -8.50 13.01
CA HIS A 279 13.83 -7.26 12.24
C HIS A 279 14.84 -7.50 11.11
N PHE A 280 15.85 -8.33 11.38
CA PHE A 280 16.82 -8.68 10.33
C PHE A 280 16.17 -9.49 9.20
N LEU A 281 15.27 -10.42 9.52
CA LEU A 281 14.48 -11.15 8.51
C LEU A 281 13.58 -10.23 7.68
N LEU A 282 12.99 -9.20 8.31
CA LEU A 282 12.23 -8.18 7.58
C LEU A 282 13.14 -7.35 6.66
N GLU A 283 14.36 -7.04 7.12
CA GLU A 283 15.36 -6.36 6.29
C GLU A 283 15.88 -7.25 5.16
N LEU A 284 16.14 -8.53 5.40
CA LEU A 284 16.51 -9.47 4.33
C LEU A 284 15.42 -9.56 3.26
N GLY A 285 14.15 -9.62 3.66
CA GLY A 285 13.01 -9.61 2.75
C GLY A 285 12.35 -10.97 2.56
N LYS A 286 11.79 -11.19 1.36
CA LYS A 286 10.91 -12.33 1.10
C LYS A 286 11.64 -13.67 1.06
N GLY A 287 11.02 -14.67 1.70
CA GLY A 287 11.41 -16.08 1.58
C GLY A 287 12.51 -16.55 2.51
N PHE A 288 13.12 -15.69 3.30
CA PHE A 288 14.20 -16.06 4.21
C PHE A 288 13.69 -16.81 5.44
N LEU A 289 14.38 -17.89 5.78
CA LEU A 289 14.22 -18.68 6.99
C LEU A 289 15.59 -18.75 7.68
N PHE A 290 15.65 -18.48 8.96
CA PHE A 290 16.87 -18.60 9.74
C PHE A 290 17.13 -20.07 10.05
N GLU A 291 18.34 -20.56 9.74
CA GLU A 291 18.75 -21.95 10.00
C GLU A 291 19.73 -22.04 11.16
N ALA A 292 20.84 -21.32 11.11
CA ALA A 292 21.89 -21.42 12.11
C ALA A 292 22.73 -20.15 12.23
N ARG A 293 23.36 -20.00 13.40
CA ARG A 293 24.48 -19.09 13.63
C ARG A 293 25.73 -19.88 13.94
N GLN A 294 26.91 -19.33 13.64
CA GLN A 294 28.22 -19.93 13.91
C GLN A 294 28.28 -21.42 13.51
N LYS A 295 27.77 -21.70 12.30
CA LYS A 295 27.70 -23.07 11.78
C LYS A 295 29.12 -23.58 11.52
N ARG A 296 29.56 -24.51 12.37
CA ARG A 296 30.87 -25.12 12.25
C ARG A 296 30.88 -26.19 11.17
N PHE A 297 31.93 -26.21 10.38
CA PHE A 297 32.37 -27.36 9.61
C PHE A 297 33.87 -27.52 9.71
N SER A 298 34.36 -28.72 9.41
CA SER A 298 35.79 -29.04 9.56
C SER A 298 36.29 -29.73 8.29
N PHE A 299 37.51 -29.38 7.93
CA PHE A 299 38.20 -29.97 6.81
C PHE A 299 39.69 -30.09 7.19
N ASP A 300 40.28 -31.29 7.08
CA ASP A 300 41.66 -31.59 7.41
C ASP A 300 42.15 -31.00 8.75
N ASP A 301 41.43 -31.23 9.84
CA ASP A 301 41.69 -30.70 11.18
C ASP A 301 41.51 -29.18 11.36
N ASP A 302 41.26 -28.43 10.30
CA ASP A 302 40.88 -27.01 10.38
C ASP A 302 39.39 -26.86 10.65
N HIS A 303 39.04 -25.87 11.46
CA HIS A 303 37.69 -25.58 11.85
C HIS A 303 37.26 -24.20 11.36
N PHE A 304 36.15 -24.17 10.62
CA PHE A 304 35.57 -22.97 10.03
C PHE A 304 34.21 -22.71 10.63
N TYR A 305 33.83 -21.46 10.73
CA TYR A 305 32.58 -21.02 11.28
C TYR A 305 31.91 -20.02 10.34
N VAL A 306 30.69 -20.30 9.96
CA VAL A 306 29.86 -19.39 9.18
C VAL A 306 29.01 -18.57 10.15
N ASP A 307 29.05 -17.25 10.07
CA ASP A 307 28.36 -16.39 11.01
C ASP A 307 26.85 -16.65 11.03
N LEU A 308 26.18 -16.55 9.90
CA LEU A 308 24.74 -16.73 9.78
C LEU A 308 24.38 -17.58 8.55
N VAL A 309 23.53 -18.55 8.73
CA VAL A 309 22.99 -19.39 7.66
C VAL A 309 21.49 -19.24 7.60
N PHE A 310 21.00 -18.91 6.41
CA PHE A 310 19.58 -18.85 6.07
C PHE A 310 19.28 -19.81 4.94
N TYR A 311 17.98 -20.13 4.80
CA TYR A 311 17.45 -20.78 3.63
C TYR A 311 16.42 -19.88 2.97
N ASN A 312 16.51 -19.67 1.66
CA ASN A 312 15.49 -18.92 0.94
C ASN A 312 14.54 -19.87 0.21
N ARG A 313 13.31 -19.97 0.72
CA ARG A 313 12.29 -20.90 0.19
C ARG A 313 11.77 -20.54 -1.20
N LEU A 314 11.95 -19.30 -1.68
CA LEU A 314 11.52 -18.88 -3.01
C LEU A 314 12.58 -19.20 -4.05
N LEU A 315 13.84 -19.10 -3.67
CA LEU A 315 14.97 -19.44 -4.50
C LEU A 315 15.35 -20.93 -4.39
N HIS A 316 14.88 -21.64 -3.38
CA HIS A 316 15.26 -23.03 -3.06
C HIS A 316 16.76 -23.19 -2.90
N CYS A 317 17.39 -22.37 -2.08
CA CYS A 317 18.84 -22.41 -1.84
C CYS A 317 19.22 -21.91 -0.45
N TYR A 318 20.41 -22.32 0.00
CA TYR A 318 21.06 -21.73 1.17
C TYR A 318 21.55 -20.32 0.88
N VAL A 319 21.46 -19.45 1.87
CA VAL A 319 22.06 -18.11 1.85
C VAL A 319 22.98 -17.97 3.04
N ILE A 320 24.26 -17.84 2.75
CA ILE A 320 25.35 -17.79 3.71
C ILE A 320 25.72 -16.33 3.89
N ILE A 321 25.64 -15.80 5.10
CA ILE A 321 26.00 -14.42 5.40
C ILE A 321 27.19 -14.38 6.34
N ASP A 322 28.21 -13.65 5.94
CA ASP A 322 29.41 -13.39 6.73
C ASP A 322 29.52 -11.89 7.00
N LEU A 323 29.82 -11.53 8.24
CA LEU A 323 29.74 -10.16 8.74
C LEU A 323 31.16 -9.58 8.85
N LYS A 324 31.37 -8.42 8.26
CA LYS A 324 32.66 -7.71 8.34
C LYS A 324 32.46 -6.30 8.86
N ARG A 325 33.04 -6.00 9.99
CA ARG A 325 32.98 -4.65 10.57
C ARG A 325 33.73 -3.62 9.72
N GLY A 326 34.80 -4.06 9.09
CA GLY A 326 35.68 -3.18 8.36
C GLY A 326 35.46 -3.13 6.88
N LYS A 327 36.56 -2.79 6.21
CA LYS A 327 36.61 -2.77 4.76
C LYS A 327 36.87 -4.19 4.25
N LEU A 328 36.11 -4.56 3.23
CA LEU A 328 36.22 -5.86 2.58
C LEU A 328 37.64 -6.10 2.01
N THR A 329 38.15 -7.30 2.20
CA THR A 329 39.45 -7.76 1.69
C THR A 329 39.28 -8.93 0.72
N HIS A 330 40.33 -9.23 -0.06
CA HIS A 330 40.33 -10.41 -0.93
C HIS A 330 40.31 -11.74 -0.16
N GLN A 331 40.79 -11.76 1.09
CA GLN A 331 40.73 -12.92 1.97
C GLN A 331 39.29 -13.24 2.37
N ASP A 332 38.47 -12.23 2.66
CA ASP A 332 37.04 -12.40 3.00
C ASP A 332 36.29 -13.03 1.83
N LEU A 333 36.59 -12.58 0.60
CA LEU A 333 36.00 -13.14 -0.62
C LEU A 333 36.41 -14.60 -0.83
N GLY A 334 37.68 -14.92 -0.61
CA GLY A 334 38.18 -16.32 -0.66
C GLY A 334 37.53 -17.21 0.40
N GLN A 335 37.35 -16.71 1.60
CA GLN A 335 36.67 -17.41 2.69
C GLN A 335 35.22 -17.70 2.33
N MET A 336 34.49 -16.71 1.82
CA MET A 336 33.10 -16.90 1.38
C MET A 336 33.01 -17.92 0.23
N GLN A 337 33.96 -17.89 -0.71
CA GLN A 337 34.00 -18.89 -1.80
C GLN A 337 34.12 -20.30 -1.26
N MET A 338 34.96 -20.50 -0.25
CA MET A 338 35.13 -21.80 0.42
C MET A 338 33.82 -22.21 1.11
N TYR A 339 33.13 -21.29 1.78
CA TYR A 339 31.85 -21.57 2.44
C TYR A 339 30.76 -21.99 1.44
N VAL A 340 30.58 -21.22 0.36
CA VAL A 340 29.62 -21.56 -0.71
C VAL A 340 29.96 -22.92 -1.31
N ASN A 341 31.21 -23.18 -1.64
CA ASN A 341 31.65 -24.47 -2.20
C ASN A 341 31.39 -25.64 -1.25
N TYR A 342 31.58 -25.44 0.08
CA TYR A 342 31.29 -26.47 1.07
C TYR A 342 29.79 -26.80 1.11
N PHE A 343 28.95 -25.77 1.16
CA PHE A 343 27.49 -25.96 1.17
C PHE A 343 27.00 -26.65 -0.11
N ASP A 344 27.51 -26.24 -1.27
CA ASP A 344 27.10 -26.82 -2.56
C ASP A 344 27.54 -28.28 -2.72
N ARG A 345 28.64 -28.68 -2.11
CA ARG A 345 29.17 -30.07 -2.25
C ARG A 345 28.66 -31.01 -1.17
N TYR A 346 28.42 -30.54 0.05
CA TYR A 346 28.23 -31.41 1.21
C TYR A 346 26.95 -31.14 2.01
N VAL A 347 26.24 -30.02 1.76
CA VAL A 347 25.08 -29.65 2.58
C VAL A 347 23.78 -29.63 1.76
N LYS A 348 23.78 -28.97 0.60
CA LYS A 348 22.58 -28.85 -0.22
C LYS A 348 22.13 -30.20 -0.79
N GLN A 349 20.82 -30.36 -1.03
CA GLN A 349 20.26 -31.51 -1.72
C GLN A 349 20.38 -31.32 -3.24
N ASP A 350 20.17 -32.43 -3.99
CA ASP A 350 20.32 -32.43 -5.45
C ASP A 350 19.30 -31.54 -6.18
N ASP A 351 18.12 -31.37 -5.61
CA ASP A 351 17.05 -30.53 -6.13
C ASP A 351 17.14 -29.05 -5.74
N GLU A 352 18.07 -28.71 -4.86
CA GLU A 352 18.31 -27.34 -4.45
C GLU A 352 19.27 -26.62 -5.40
N LYS A 353 19.01 -25.32 -5.58
CA LYS A 353 19.90 -24.45 -6.38
C LYS A 353 21.23 -24.16 -5.66
N PRO A 354 22.25 -23.70 -6.40
CA PRO A 354 23.51 -23.29 -5.79
C PRO A 354 23.32 -22.26 -4.69
N SER A 355 24.10 -22.39 -3.62
CA SER A 355 24.08 -21.53 -2.46
C SER A 355 24.50 -20.10 -2.83
N ILE A 356 23.97 -19.14 -2.11
CA ILE A 356 24.30 -17.71 -2.24
C ILE A 356 25.17 -17.29 -1.07
N GLY A 357 26.31 -16.65 -1.35
CA GLY A 357 27.17 -16.01 -0.34
C GLY A 357 26.94 -14.50 -0.32
N ILE A 358 26.69 -13.92 0.85
CA ILE A 358 26.56 -12.48 1.05
C ILE A 358 27.57 -12.02 2.10
N LEU A 359 28.49 -11.17 1.68
CA LEU A 359 29.41 -10.47 2.59
C LEU A 359 28.79 -9.12 2.96
N LEU A 360 28.41 -8.96 4.22
CA LEU A 360 27.95 -7.68 4.75
C LEU A 360 29.11 -6.94 5.38
N CYS A 361 29.52 -5.82 4.79
CA CYS A 361 30.66 -5.04 5.22
C CYS A 361 30.30 -3.55 5.42
N HIS A 362 31.11 -2.87 6.23
CA HIS A 362 30.93 -1.42 6.41
C HIS A 362 31.27 -0.65 5.12
N SER A 363 32.27 -1.09 4.38
CA SER A 363 32.67 -0.49 3.10
C SER A 363 33.33 -1.49 2.16
N LYS A 364 33.13 -1.31 0.86
CA LYS A 364 33.74 -2.14 -0.18
C LYS A 364 34.33 -1.30 -1.31
N LYS A 365 35.27 -1.88 -2.05
CA LYS A 365 35.68 -1.38 -3.37
C LYS A 365 35.14 -2.31 -4.44
N ASN A 366 34.31 -1.80 -5.33
CA ASN A 366 33.70 -2.62 -6.39
C ASN A 366 34.73 -3.30 -7.26
N GLU A 367 35.82 -2.60 -7.61
CA GLU A 367 36.92 -3.15 -8.41
C GLU A 367 37.58 -4.36 -7.73
N LEU A 368 37.71 -4.35 -6.39
CA LEU A 368 38.25 -5.49 -5.65
C LEU A 368 37.36 -6.71 -5.78
N VAL A 369 36.03 -6.52 -5.66
CA VAL A 369 35.06 -7.60 -5.77
C VAL A 369 35.06 -8.17 -7.19
N GLU A 370 35.02 -7.31 -8.20
CA GLU A 370 35.00 -7.69 -9.63
C GLU A 370 36.28 -8.41 -10.08
N LEU A 371 37.44 -8.00 -9.56
CA LEU A 371 38.75 -8.63 -9.88
C LEU A 371 38.97 -9.94 -9.14
N THR A 372 38.34 -10.14 -7.98
CA THR A 372 38.56 -11.32 -7.14
C THR A 372 37.58 -12.44 -7.44
N LEU A 373 36.34 -12.12 -7.71
CA LEU A 373 35.29 -13.10 -7.98
C LEU A 373 35.18 -13.36 -9.49
N ALA A 374 34.92 -14.60 -9.86
CA ALA A 374 34.55 -14.94 -11.24
C ALA A 374 33.15 -14.39 -11.55
N LYS A 375 32.89 -14.05 -12.83
CA LYS A 375 31.62 -13.40 -13.26
C LYS A 375 30.36 -14.20 -12.95
N ASP A 376 30.47 -15.52 -12.83
CA ASP A 376 29.34 -16.44 -12.65
C ASP A 376 29.23 -16.99 -11.21
N THR A 377 29.81 -16.32 -10.23
CA THR A 377 29.71 -16.75 -8.83
C THR A 377 28.47 -16.18 -8.16
N ASN A 378 27.81 -17.01 -7.34
CA ASN A 378 26.71 -16.59 -6.47
C ASN A 378 27.20 -15.92 -5.17
N ILE A 379 28.27 -15.13 -5.26
CA ILE A 379 28.85 -14.42 -4.12
C ILE A 379 28.73 -12.92 -4.34
N HIS A 380 28.15 -12.27 -3.36
CA HIS A 380 27.85 -10.85 -3.42
C HIS A 380 28.41 -10.14 -2.19
N ALA A 381 28.88 -8.92 -2.39
CA ALA A 381 29.28 -8.05 -1.30
C ALA A 381 28.33 -6.86 -1.25
N SER A 382 27.77 -6.61 -0.07
CA SER A 382 26.87 -5.49 0.16
C SER A 382 27.31 -4.69 1.37
N GLU A 383 27.17 -3.39 1.27
CA GLU A 383 27.42 -2.52 2.42
C GLU A 383 26.22 -2.55 3.36
N TYR A 384 26.48 -2.28 4.64
CA TYR A 384 25.40 -2.01 5.59
C TYR A 384 25.59 -0.64 6.24
N GLN A 385 24.50 -0.05 6.70
CA GLN A 385 24.48 1.18 7.49
C GLN A 385 23.65 0.98 8.76
N LEU A 386 24.04 1.66 9.84
CA LEU A 386 23.42 1.52 11.17
C LEU A 386 22.46 2.67 11.49
N TYR A 387 22.12 3.49 10.51
CA TYR A 387 21.20 4.64 10.62
C TYR A 387 20.24 4.69 9.42
N LEU A 388 19.17 5.48 9.55
CA LEU A 388 18.17 5.75 8.50
C LEU A 388 18.53 6.97 7.67
#